data_845c70761c0c25a5094d3280c863a3e1
#
_entry.id   845c70761c0c25a5094d3280c863a3e1
#
_cell.length_a   1.000
_cell.length_b   1.000
_cell.length_c   1.000
_cell.angle_alpha   90.00
_cell.angle_beta   90.00
_cell.angle_gamma   90.00
#
_symmetry.space_group_name_H-M   'P 1'
#
loop_
_entity.id
_entity.type
_entity.pdbx_description
1 polymer ?
#
loop_
_entity_poly.entity_id
_entity_poly.type
_entity_poly.pdbx_seq_one_letter_code
_entity_poly.pdbx_strand_id
1 'polypeptide(L)'
;LSYVAAVDLGATSGRVIVFGLDESGITSDEIHRFANQAKWVDDRLVWDFPYLLSETITGLKRAREKYPLVSCGVDSWAVDYGVIDGNNQLLGPVYAYRDPRHDDGMAEFYTRMTWPKHYSIAGIQKIALNTVYQLTGEAGSKRLSEGYKVLLVPDLIANQATGYVGCEITNASHTAMLDARTHRWSPEVLSAASLPSHLLADVVQPGTGLGTWRDKDLEGLPLVSVASHDTGSAFVAVPFNSERPSLVVNLGTWALIGTELSHPVLTDSAREANFTNEIGYGSTTRFLKNVTGMWILEQIRAEMLDGGKQPDIELLLSEMQGAKAFASHINPDDPVFGPPGGMVERIRQNVKGDIPSNRSEFVRCVLESLVARVAQRVGLLGELTNTTYQEIVAVGGGSRMDIVCQWLADATQMPVVTGPTEATALGNSLVQWLANGDL
;
A
#
# COMPACT_ATOMS: atom_id res chain seq x y z
N LEU A 1 -14.45 8.88 26.34
CA LEU A 1 -13.87 9.46 25.14
C LEU A 1 -12.40 9.05 25.07
N SER A 2 -12.00 8.27 24.05
CA SER A 2 -10.64 7.79 23.82
C SER A 2 -10.08 8.43 22.54
N TYR A 3 -8.91 9.05 22.63
CA TYR A 3 -8.22 9.62 21.49
C TYR A 3 -6.96 8.85 21.14
N VAL A 4 -6.84 8.47 19.86
CA VAL A 4 -5.65 7.82 19.31
C VAL A 4 -5.10 8.61 18.13
N ALA A 5 -3.80 8.54 17.89
CA ALA A 5 -3.18 9.17 16.73
C ALA A 5 -2.76 8.11 15.72
N ALA A 6 -3.27 8.22 14.49
CA ALA A 6 -2.84 7.43 13.35
C ALA A 6 -1.80 8.22 12.54
N VAL A 7 -0.62 7.64 12.37
CA VAL A 7 0.42 8.13 11.46
C VAL A 7 0.35 7.28 10.21
N ASP A 8 -0.13 7.89 9.11
CA ASP A 8 -0.29 7.27 7.80
C ASP A 8 0.76 7.84 6.84
N LEU A 9 1.76 7.03 6.54
CA LEU A 9 2.89 7.38 5.68
C LEU A 9 2.65 6.85 4.26
N GLY A 10 2.11 7.67 3.38
CA GLY A 10 1.97 7.31 1.97
C GLY A 10 3.23 7.61 1.14
N ALA A 11 3.35 7.01 -0.03
CA ALA A 11 4.49 7.20 -0.95
C ALA A 11 4.60 8.62 -1.54
N THR A 12 3.57 9.46 -1.40
CA THR A 12 3.57 10.85 -1.91
C THR A 12 3.32 11.88 -0.83
N SER A 13 2.70 11.50 0.28
CA SER A 13 2.44 12.37 1.43
C SER A 13 2.27 11.55 2.71
N GLY A 14 2.70 12.09 3.82
CA GLY A 14 2.41 11.55 5.15
C GLY A 14 1.44 12.45 5.90
N ARG A 15 0.73 11.88 6.87
CA ARG A 15 -0.22 12.63 7.72
C ARG A 15 -0.33 12.02 9.11
N VAL A 16 -0.71 12.87 10.04
CA VAL A 16 -1.10 12.48 11.39
C VAL A 16 -2.53 12.92 11.60
N ILE A 17 -3.40 11.96 11.86
CA ILE A 17 -4.83 12.14 12.09
C ILE A 17 -5.14 11.66 13.49
N VAL A 18 -5.81 12.48 14.29
CA VAL A 18 -6.36 12.07 15.57
C VAL A 18 -7.79 11.61 15.38
N PHE A 19 -8.09 10.42 15.87
CA PHE A 19 -9.44 9.91 15.95
C PHE A 19 -9.90 9.89 17.41
N GLY A 20 -11.16 10.28 17.62
CA GLY A 20 -11.85 10.21 18.91
C GLY A 20 -13.01 9.23 18.84
N LEU A 21 -13.15 8.40 19.85
CA LEU A 21 -14.25 7.45 20.00
C LEU A 21 -15.07 7.79 21.27
N ASP A 22 -16.36 7.98 21.12
CA ASP A 22 -17.32 8.12 22.21
C ASP A 22 -18.68 7.50 21.87
N GLU A 23 -19.67 7.67 22.75
CA GLU A 23 -21.03 7.16 22.55
C GLU A 23 -21.73 7.70 21.29
N SER A 24 -21.31 8.86 20.79
CA SER A 24 -21.86 9.48 19.56
C SER A 24 -21.24 8.94 18.28
N GLY A 25 -20.13 8.21 18.39
CA GLY A 25 -19.41 7.59 17.26
C GLY A 25 -17.95 8.03 17.15
N ILE A 26 -17.43 7.99 15.93
CA ILE A 26 -16.04 8.28 15.62
C ILE A 26 -15.92 9.68 15.02
N THR A 27 -15.00 10.47 15.56
CA THR A 27 -14.59 11.78 15.03
C THR A 27 -13.16 11.72 14.51
N SER A 28 -12.79 12.60 13.60
CA SER A 28 -11.42 12.69 13.07
C SER A 28 -10.97 14.13 12.90
N ASP A 29 -9.68 14.37 13.09
CA ASP A 29 -9.04 15.69 12.91
C ASP A 29 -7.63 15.50 12.32
N GLU A 30 -7.40 15.98 11.10
CA GLU A 30 -6.08 15.94 10.48
C GLU A 30 -5.20 17.04 11.10
N ILE A 31 -4.23 16.63 11.90
CA ILE A 31 -3.37 17.54 12.67
C ILE A 31 -2.15 17.97 11.85
N HIS A 32 -1.63 17.10 11.02
CA HIS A 32 -0.41 17.37 10.27
C HIS A 32 -0.40 16.63 8.93
N ARG A 33 0.04 17.32 7.89
CA ARG A 33 0.27 16.75 6.56
C ARG A 33 1.58 17.27 6.00
N PHE A 34 2.34 16.39 5.38
CA PHE A 34 3.63 16.74 4.76
C PHE A 34 3.82 15.97 3.45
N ALA A 35 4.62 16.53 2.55
CA ALA A 35 4.97 15.87 1.30
C ALA A 35 6.01 14.76 1.57
N ASN A 36 5.87 13.64 0.91
CA ASN A 36 6.85 12.57 0.91
C ASN A 36 7.26 12.29 -0.54
N GLN A 37 8.54 12.40 -0.84
CA GLN A 37 9.07 12.15 -2.17
C GLN A 37 10.46 11.50 -2.06
N ALA A 38 10.62 10.39 -2.76
CA ALA A 38 11.95 9.80 -2.94
C ALA A 38 12.84 10.74 -3.77
N LYS A 39 14.12 10.82 -3.41
CA LYS A 39 15.12 11.70 -4.05
C LYS A 39 16.25 10.87 -4.64
N TRP A 40 16.77 11.32 -5.78
CA TRP A 40 18.00 10.78 -6.32
C TRP A 40 19.18 11.30 -5.51
N VAL A 41 19.97 10.37 -4.97
CA VAL A 41 21.24 10.63 -4.30
C VAL A 41 22.27 9.74 -5.01
N ASP A 42 23.20 10.37 -5.67
CA ASP A 42 24.09 9.71 -6.65
C ASP A 42 23.22 8.95 -7.69
N ASP A 43 23.46 7.67 -7.87
CA ASP A 43 22.73 6.83 -8.84
C ASP A 43 21.63 6.00 -8.19
N ARG A 44 21.11 6.40 -7.00
CA ARG A 44 20.11 5.67 -6.22
C ARG A 44 18.92 6.53 -5.83
N LEU A 45 17.75 5.93 -5.88
CA LEU A 45 16.52 6.56 -5.42
C LEU A 45 16.29 6.18 -3.96
N VAL A 46 16.23 7.20 -3.07
CA VAL A 46 16.17 6.99 -1.63
C VAL A 46 15.05 7.79 -0.99
N TRP A 47 14.51 7.26 0.11
CA TRP A 47 13.65 8.00 1.02
C TRP A 47 14.48 8.82 2.01
N ASP A 48 14.03 10.01 2.31
CA ASP A 48 14.59 10.86 3.38
C ASP A 48 14.03 10.38 4.73
N PHE A 49 14.54 9.25 5.23
CA PHE A 49 14.04 8.65 6.47
C PHE A 49 14.15 9.57 7.69
N PRO A 50 15.24 10.33 7.90
CA PRO A 50 15.31 11.32 8.97
C PRO A 50 14.19 12.37 8.90
N TYR A 51 13.85 12.82 7.69
CA TYR A 51 12.73 13.74 7.47
C TYR A 51 11.39 13.09 7.84
N LEU A 52 11.13 11.85 7.38
CA LEU A 52 9.91 11.11 7.71
C LEU A 52 9.72 10.96 9.23
N LEU A 53 10.79 10.59 9.94
CA LEU A 53 10.78 10.48 11.41
C LEU A 53 10.53 11.83 12.08
N SER A 54 11.17 12.89 11.59
CA SER A 54 11.00 14.25 12.13
C SER A 54 9.58 14.78 11.94
N GLU A 55 8.96 14.56 10.77
CA GLU A 55 7.59 14.96 10.48
C GLU A 55 6.57 14.14 11.29
N THR A 56 6.83 12.84 11.48
CA THR A 56 6.05 11.98 12.38
C THR A 56 6.05 12.54 13.81
N ILE A 57 7.23 12.84 14.35
CA ILE A 57 7.38 13.43 15.69
C ILE A 57 6.66 14.79 15.77
N THR A 58 6.83 15.64 14.76
CA THR A 58 6.18 16.97 14.70
C THR A 58 4.66 16.84 14.73
N GLY A 59 4.10 15.93 13.94
CA GLY A 59 2.65 15.70 13.91
C GLY A 59 2.12 15.15 15.23
N LEU A 60 2.80 14.17 15.84
CA LEU A 60 2.41 13.61 17.13
C LEU A 60 2.50 14.63 18.27
N LYS A 61 3.50 15.52 18.28
CA LYS A 61 3.59 16.64 19.26
C LYS A 61 2.37 17.55 19.16
N ARG A 62 2.03 18.01 17.95
CA ARG A 62 0.83 18.83 17.73
C ARG A 62 -0.45 18.11 18.14
N ALA A 63 -0.54 16.81 17.88
CA ALA A 63 -1.67 16.00 18.27
C ALA A 63 -1.81 15.94 19.82
N ARG A 64 -0.69 15.71 20.52
CA ARG A 64 -0.64 15.63 22.00
C ARG A 64 -0.93 16.97 22.69
N GLU A 65 -0.55 18.08 22.07
CA GLU A 65 -0.89 19.43 22.57
C GLU A 65 -2.41 19.69 22.56
N LYS A 66 -3.13 19.07 21.59
CA LYS A 66 -4.55 19.30 21.38
C LYS A 66 -5.45 18.24 22.02
N TYR A 67 -4.96 16.99 22.12
CA TYR A 67 -5.74 15.84 22.55
C TYR A 67 -5.01 14.99 23.61
N PRO A 68 -5.72 14.45 24.61
CA PRO A 68 -5.16 13.50 25.56
C PRO A 68 -5.02 12.12 24.91
N LEU A 69 -3.98 11.93 24.11
CA LEU A 69 -3.77 10.68 23.37
C LEU A 69 -3.49 9.51 24.32
N VAL A 70 -4.18 8.40 24.12
CA VAL A 70 -3.95 7.13 24.84
C VAL A 70 -2.89 6.27 24.14
N SER A 71 -2.79 6.37 22.82
CA SER A 71 -1.75 5.67 22.03
C SER A 71 -1.56 6.34 20.66
N CYS A 72 -0.53 5.87 19.94
CA CYS A 72 -0.37 6.13 18.52
C CYS A 72 0.00 4.82 17.78
N GLY A 73 -0.26 4.79 16.48
CA GLY A 73 0.11 3.71 15.57
C GLY A 73 0.71 4.27 14.28
N VAL A 74 1.58 3.51 13.63
CA VAL A 74 2.24 3.92 12.37
C VAL A 74 1.99 2.85 11.32
N ASP A 75 1.45 3.26 10.19
CA ASP A 75 1.39 2.46 8.97
C ASP A 75 2.10 3.18 7.81
N SER A 76 2.46 2.44 6.79
CA SER A 76 3.08 2.99 5.60
C SER A 76 2.85 2.11 4.36
N TRP A 77 3.36 2.59 3.23
CA TRP A 77 3.55 1.72 2.06
C TRP A 77 4.44 0.54 2.42
N ALA A 78 4.29 -0.56 1.71
CA ALA A 78 5.05 -1.78 1.94
C ALA A 78 6.40 -1.79 1.20
N VAL A 79 7.13 -2.89 1.35
CA VAL A 79 8.32 -3.36 0.63
C VAL A 79 9.64 -2.68 0.95
N ASP A 80 9.65 -1.43 1.37
CA ASP A 80 10.88 -0.68 1.64
C ASP A 80 11.36 -0.88 3.09
N TYR A 81 12.68 -0.87 3.25
CA TYR A 81 13.31 -1.23 4.51
C TYR A 81 14.56 -0.43 4.81
N GLY A 82 14.88 -0.33 6.09
CA GLY A 82 16.20 0.06 6.59
C GLY A 82 16.95 -1.12 7.19
N VAL A 83 18.26 -1.02 7.24
CA VAL A 83 19.14 -1.97 7.95
C VAL A 83 19.68 -1.26 9.18
N ILE A 84 19.55 -1.86 10.36
CA ILE A 84 20.09 -1.31 11.61
C ILE A 84 21.27 -2.16 12.10
N ASP A 85 22.20 -1.52 12.81
CA ASP A 85 23.26 -2.20 13.55
C ASP A 85 22.79 -2.66 14.96
N GLY A 86 23.69 -3.30 15.71
CA GLY A 86 23.42 -3.77 17.07
C GLY A 86 23.12 -2.65 18.10
N ASN A 87 23.33 -1.40 17.75
CA ASN A 87 23.03 -0.22 18.56
C ASN A 87 21.76 0.50 18.08
N ASN A 88 20.98 -0.10 17.20
CA ASN A 88 19.80 0.48 16.54
C ASN A 88 20.13 1.71 15.66
N GLN A 89 21.36 1.85 15.18
CA GLN A 89 21.71 2.91 14.24
C GLN A 89 21.42 2.45 12.82
N LEU A 90 20.77 3.32 12.03
CA LEU A 90 20.49 3.06 10.62
C LEU A 90 21.79 2.98 9.81
N LEU A 91 22.01 1.88 9.13
CA LEU A 91 23.14 1.64 8.23
C LEU A 91 22.78 2.04 6.80
N GLY A 92 23.32 3.14 6.32
CA GLY A 92 23.08 3.63 4.97
C GLY A 92 21.66 4.12 4.72
N PRO A 93 21.28 4.36 3.46
CA PRO A 93 19.98 4.94 3.12
C PRO A 93 18.85 3.91 3.15
N VAL A 94 17.62 4.39 3.29
CA VAL A 94 16.40 3.65 2.97
C VAL A 94 16.12 3.84 1.49
N TYR A 95 16.30 2.79 0.69
CA TYR A 95 16.08 2.85 -0.75
C TYR A 95 14.58 2.81 -1.05
N ALA A 96 14.18 3.51 -2.11
CA ALA A 96 12.80 3.52 -2.56
C ALA A 96 12.52 2.34 -3.49
N TYR A 97 11.31 1.80 -3.44
CA TYR A 97 10.88 0.65 -4.25
C TYR A 97 10.91 0.91 -5.78
N ARG A 98 11.06 2.17 -6.21
CA ARG A 98 11.24 2.54 -7.62
C ARG A 98 12.73 2.64 -8.03
N ASP A 99 13.67 2.33 -7.13
CA ASP A 99 15.09 2.22 -7.47
C ASP A 99 15.32 0.99 -8.35
N PRO A 100 16.01 1.10 -9.48
CA PRO A 100 16.12 0.00 -10.46
C PRO A 100 16.95 -1.21 -9.98
N ARG A 101 17.62 -1.14 -8.81
CA ARG A 101 18.45 -2.24 -8.28
C ARG A 101 17.70 -3.57 -8.10
N HIS A 102 16.37 -3.52 -7.94
CA HIS A 102 15.56 -4.71 -7.70
C HIS A 102 15.37 -5.60 -8.94
N ASP A 103 15.54 -5.06 -10.16
CA ASP A 103 15.40 -5.84 -11.40
C ASP A 103 16.47 -6.92 -11.51
N ASP A 104 17.73 -6.59 -11.21
CA ASP A 104 18.84 -7.54 -11.17
C ASP A 104 18.63 -8.57 -10.04
N GLY A 105 18.15 -8.12 -8.87
CA GLY A 105 17.87 -9.00 -7.74
C GLY A 105 16.75 -10.00 -8.04
N MET A 106 15.71 -9.60 -8.77
CA MET A 106 14.65 -10.51 -9.21
C MET A 106 15.18 -11.54 -10.21
N ALA A 107 15.98 -11.12 -11.17
CA ALA A 107 16.60 -12.03 -12.14
C ALA A 107 17.50 -13.06 -11.43
N GLU A 108 18.33 -12.61 -10.50
CA GLU A 108 19.22 -13.47 -9.71
C GLU A 108 18.45 -14.45 -8.81
N PHE A 109 17.41 -13.99 -8.11
CA PHE A 109 16.58 -14.83 -7.25
C PHE A 109 16.00 -16.02 -8.03
N TYR A 110 15.47 -15.77 -9.24
CA TYR A 110 14.86 -16.82 -10.06
C TYR A 110 15.86 -17.74 -10.76
N THR A 111 17.16 -17.54 -10.61
CA THR A 111 18.15 -18.58 -10.95
C THR A 111 18.20 -19.70 -9.91
N ARG A 112 17.75 -19.44 -8.68
CA ARG A 112 17.83 -20.36 -7.52
C ARG A 112 16.48 -20.96 -7.11
N MET A 113 15.37 -20.28 -7.46
CA MET A 113 14.01 -20.74 -7.13
C MET A 113 13.09 -20.49 -8.33
N THR A 114 12.21 -21.43 -8.67
CA THR A 114 11.23 -21.21 -9.73
C THR A 114 10.05 -20.37 -9.24
N TRP A 115 9.43 -19.60 -10.13
CA TRP A 115 8.23 -18.82 -9.79
C TRP A 115 7.08 -19.68 -9.22
N PRO A 116 6.70 -20.85 -9.80
CA PRO A 116 5.69 -21.71 -9.20
C PRO A 116 6.00 -22.11 -7.77
N LYS A 117 7.26 -22.45 -7.50
CA LYS A 117 7.68 -22.84 -6.15
C LYS A 117 7.62 -21.65 -5.18
N HIS A 118 8.12 -20.48 -5.56
CA HIS A 118 8.06 -19.27 -4.74
C HIS A 118 6.62 -18.91 -4.41
N TYR A 119 5.73 -18.87 -5.41
CA TYR A 119 4.32 -18.56 -5.20
C TYR A 119 3.63 -19.60 -4.29
N SER A 120 3.95 -20.87 -4.42
CA SER A 120 3.38 -21.92 -3.57
C SER A 120 3.76 -21.80 -2.08
N ILE A 121 4.80 -21.04 -1.77
CA ILE A 121 5.24 -20.72 -0.41
C ILE A 121 4.67 -19.37 0.04
N ALA A 122 5.05 -18.31 -0.64
CA ALA A 122 4.76 -16.94 -0.22
C ALA A 122 3.38 -16.43 -0.68
N GLY A 123 2.86 -16.93 -1.80
CA GLY A 123 1.58 -16.49 -2.35
C GLY A 123 1.54 -15.06 -2.86
N ILE A 124 2.66 -14.36 -2.90
CA ILE A 124 2.71 -12.93 -3.19
C ILE A 124 2.84 -12.69 -4.70
N GLN A 125 2.15 -11.67 -5.20
CA GLN A 125 2.20 -11.21 -6.58
C GLN A 125 3.66 -10.98 -7.03
N LYS A 126 4.02 -11.48 -8.21
CA LYS A 126 5.35 -11.26 -8.80
C LYS A 126 5.46 -9.83 -9.33
N ILE A 127 6.10 -8.97 -8.56
CA ILE A 127 6.43 -7.59 -8.92
C ILE A 127 7.87 -7.34 -8.49
N ALA A 128 8.70 -6.75 -9.34
CA ALA A 128 10.13 -6.55 -9.10
C ALA A 128 10.47 -5.78 -7.82
N LEU A 129 9.57 -4.87 -7.40
CA LEU A 129 9.73 -4.04 -6.20
C LEU A 129 9.66 -4.80 -4.86
N ASN A 130 9.25 -6.08 -4.83
CA ASN A 130 9.13 -6.82 -3.57
C ASN A 130 10.47 -6.90 -2.82
N THR A 131 10.40 -6.84 -1.49
CA THR A 131 11.57 -6.78 -0.60
C THR A 131 12.56 -7.91 -0.85
N VAL A 132 12.08 -9.13 -1.11
CA VAL A 132 12.94 -10.30 -1.39
C VAL A 132 13.90 -10.03 -2.55
N TYR A 133 13.46 -9.35 -3.60
CA TYR A 133 14.33 -9.05 -4.76
C TYR A 133 15.27 -7.89 -4.47
N GLN A 134 14.80 -6.87 -3.75
CA GLN A 134 15.65 -5.78 -3.29
C GLN A 134 16.82 -6.30 -2.44
N LEU A 135 16.53 -7.18 -1.48
CA LEU A 135 17.52 -7.80 -0.60
C LEU A 135 18.43 -8.78 -1.36
N THR A 136 17.90 -9.53 -2.33
CA THR A 136 18.72 -10.40 -3.19
C THR A 136 19.76 -9.60 -3.97
N GLY A 137 19.37 -8.46 -4.56
CA GLY A 137 20.29 -7.56 -5.26
C GLY A 137 21.33 -6.90 -4.34
N GLU A 138 21.09 -6.91 -3.03
CA GLU A 138 21.98 -6.37 -2.01
C GLU A 138 22.78 -7.46 -1.27
N ALA A 139 22.54 -8.74 -1.57
CA ALA A 139 23.18 -9.86 -0.89
C ALA A 139 24.72 -9.77 -0.98
N GLY A 140 25.38 -10.02 0.15
CA GLY A 140 26.85 -9.92 0.25
C GLY A 140 27.39 -8.48 0.35
N SER A 141 26.53 -7.46 0.38
CA SER A 141 26.97 -6.08 0.63
C SER A 141 27.53 -5.90 2.04
N LYS A 142 28.42 -4.92 2.21
CA LYS A 142 28.95 -4.54 3.53
C LYS A 142 27.81 -4.16 4.47
N ARG A 143 26.78 -3.45 3.98
CA ARG A 143 25.63 -3.03 4.75
C ARG A 143 24.86 -4.22 5.38
N LEU A 144 24.59 -5.28 4.60
CA LEU A 144 23.92 -6.47 5.13
C LEU A 144 24.85 -7.32 6.02
N SER A 145 26.16 -7.36 5.72
CA SER A 145 27.13 -8.13 6.54
C SER A 145 27.39 -7.49 7.91
N GLU A 146 27.27 -6.16 8.04
CA GLU A 146 27.36 -5.42 9.29
C GLU A 146 25.98 -5.23 9.97
N GLY A 147 24.90 -5.57 9.26
CA GLY A 147 23.53 -5.42 9.72
C GLY A 147 23.19 -6.35 10.88
N TYR A 148 22.44 -5.82 11.84
CA TYR A 148 21.80 -6.60 12.90
C TYR A 148 20.40 -7.05 12.48
N LYS A 149 19.56 -6.10 11.98
CA LYS A 149 18.21 -6.37 11.52
C LYS A 149 17.83 -5.53 10.29
N VAL A 150 17.01 -6.13 9.46
CA VAL A 150 16.22 -5.49 8.40
C VAL A 150 14.85 -5.17 8.97
N LEU A 151 14.44 -3.91 8.92
CA LEU A 151 13.14 -3.44 9.43
C LEU A 151 12.41 -2.69 8.31
N LEU A 152 11.14 -3.00 8.11
CA LEU A 152 10.27 -2.26 7.18
C LEU A 152 10.01 -0.85 7.71
N VAL A 153 9.59 0.07 6.86
CA VAL A 153 9.52 1.49 7.22
C VAL A 153 8.75 1.76 8.53
N PRO A 154 7.54 1.20 8.79
CA PRO A 154 6.85 1.42 10.07
C PRO A 154 7.61 0.81 11.25
N ASP A 155 8.20 -0.39 11.06
CA ASP A 155 8.98 -1.06 12.10
C ASP A 155 10.27 -0.29 12.41
N LEU A 156 10.87 0.34 11.39
CA LEU A 156 12.03 1.21 11.56
C LEU A 156 11.67 2.48 12.33
N ILE A 157 10.52 3.10 12.06
CA ILE A 157 9.98 4.22 12.87
C ILE A 157 9.78 3.75 14.32
N ALA A 158 9.16 2.60 14.54
CA ALA A 158 8.94 2.03 15.86
C ALA A 158 10.26 1.77 16.61
N ASN A 159 11.26 1.24 15.91
CA ASN A 159 12.59 1.01 16.46
C ASN A 159 13.26 2.32 16.91
N GLN A 160 13.26 3.35 16.06
CA GLN A 160 13.83 4.64 16.39
C GLN A 160 13.04 5.33 17.52
N ALA A 161 11.73 5.14 17.59
CA ALA A 161 10.86 5.70 18.59
C ALA A 161 11.05 5.07 20.00
N THR A 162 11.10 3.74 20.05
CA THR A 162 11.00 2.96 21.31
C THR A 162 12.18 2.04 21.57
N GLY A 163 12.97 1.72 20.53
CA GLY A 163 14.00 0.69 20.55
C GLY A 163 13.45 -0.73 20.33
N TYR A 164 12.17 -0.89 20.05
CA TYR A 164 11.57 -2.18 19.76
C TYR A 164 12.13 -2.77 18.44
N VAL A 165 12.34 -4.08 18.41
CA VAL A 165 12.81 -4.81 17.22
C VAL A 165 11.81 -5.91 16.91
N GLY A 166 11.03 -5.71 15.87
CA GLY A 166 10.03 -6.66 15.37
C GLY A 166 9.65 -6.30 13.95
N CYS A 167 8.90 -7.17 13.28
CA CYS A 167 8.39 -6.95 11.93
C CYS A 167 6.90 -7.27 11.92
N GLU A 168 6.06 -6.27 11.67
CA GLU A 168 4.61 -6.45 11.72
C GLU A 168 4.12 -7.30 10.55
N ILE A 169 3.26 -8.26 10.86
CA ILE A 169 2.90 -9.37 9.96
C ILE A 169 2.26 -8.96 8.64
N THR A 170 1.42 -7.91 8.63
CA THR A 170 0.71 -7.48 7.40
C THR A 170 1.69 -6.91 6.39
N ASN A 171 2.70 -6.18 6.87
CA ASN A 171 3.77 -5.64 6.06
C ASN A 171 4.85 -6.70 5.77
N ALA A 172 5.21 -7.52 6.76
CA ALA A 172 6.14 -8.64 6.60
C ALA A 172 5.69 -9.61 5.51
N SER A 173 4.39 -9.89 5.40
CA SER A 173 3.86 -10.79 4.37
C SER A 173 4.15 -10.28 2.96
N HIS A 174 4.08 -8.97 2.74
CA HIS A 174 4.32 -8.35 1.44
C HIS A 174 5.79 -8.43 0.99
N THR A 175 6.71 -8.78 1.89
CA THR A 175 8.13 -8.98 1.53
C THR A 175 8.36 -10.13 0.56
N ALA A 176 7.36 -11.01 0.38
CA ALA A 176 7.44 -12.28 -0.35
C ALA A 176 8.44 -13.29 0.25
N MET A 177 8.76 -13.17 1.55
CA MET A 177 9.66 -14.06 2.30
C MET A 177 8.96 -14.89 3.39
N LEU A 178 7.73 -14.52 3.77
CA LEU A 178 6.90 -15.33 4.68
C LEU A 178 6.23 -16.49 3.94
N ASP A 179 6.10 -17.62 4.62
CA ASP A 179 5.20 -18.69 4.17
C ASP A 179 3.76 -18.32 4.51
N ALA A 180 2.90 -18.26 3.49
CA ALA A 180 1.52 -17.79 3.59
C ALA A 180 0.62 -18.68 4.46
N ARG A 181 1.03 -19.93 4.75
CA ARG A 181 0.27 -20.87 5.58
C ARG A 181 0.71 -20.87 7.04
N THR A 182 2.03 -20.76 7.26
CA THR A 182 2.61 -20.84 8.61
C THR A 182 2.84 -19.48 9.25
N HIS A 183 2.79 -18.41 8.45
CA HIS A 183 3.06 -17.03 8.85
C HIS A 183 4.47 -16.83 9.45
N ARG A 184 5.43 -17.63 8.97
CA ARG A 184 6.84 -17.60 9.42
C ARG A 184 7.76 -17.32 8.24
N TRP A 185 8.90 -16.74 8.51
CA TRP A 185 9.96 -16.59 7.52
C TRP A 185 10.32 -17.96 6.93
N SER A 186 10.29 -18.07 5.59
CA SER A 186 10.58 -19.31 4.89
C SER A 186 12.09 -19.52 4.74
N PRO A 187 12.68 -20.54 5.37
CA PRO A 187 14.11 -20.82 5.22
C PRO A 187 14.50 -21.11 3.77
N GLU A 188 13.59 -21.69 2.99
CA GLU A 188 13.81 -22.00 1.58
C GLU A 188 13.88 -20.73 0.72
N VAL A 189 12.98 -19.76 0.96
CA VAL A 189 12.99 -18.47 0.26
C VAL A 189 14.21 -17.65 0.67
N LEU A 190 14.55 -17.62 1.96
CA LEU A 190 15.73 -16.92 2.46
C LEU A 190 17.03 -17.49 1.86
N SER A 191 17.13 -18.80 1.74
CA SER A 191 18.26 -19.46 1.09
C SER A 191 18.39 -19.06 -0.38
N ALA A 192 17.26 -19.03 -1.12
CA ALA A 192 17.24 -18.61 -2.50
C ALA A 192 17.63 -17.12 -2.67
N ALA A 193 17.27 -16.27 -1.70
CA ALA A 193 17.66 -14.86 -1.68
C ALA A 193 19.10 -14.62 -1.16
N SER A 194 19.81 -15.68 -0.73
CA SER A 194 21.14 -15.58 -0.09
C SER A 194 21.14 -14.70 1.17
N LEU A 195 20.05 -14.77 1.94
CA LEU A 195 19.87 -13.96 3.16
C LEU A 195 20.02 -14.78 4.42
N PRO A 196 20.89 -14.38 5.35
CA PRO A 196 20.97 -14.98 6.67
C PRO A 196 19.70 -14.70 7.48
N SER A 197 19.11 -15.73 8.08
CA SER A 197 17.86 -15.61 8.85
C SER A 197 17.96 -14.64 10.03
N HIS A 198 19.15 -14.46 10.61
CA HIS A 198 19.35 -13.55 11.74
C HIS A 198 19.10 -12.06 11.38
N LEU A 199 19.14 -11.69 10.10
CA LEU A 199 18.81 -10.34 9.66
C LEU A 199 17.32 -10.01 9.76
N LEU A 200 16.46 -11.03 9.82
CA LEU A 200 15.01 -10.80 9.95
C LEU A 200 14.62 -10.71 11.41
N ALA A 201 13.76 -9.75 11.73
CA ALA A 201 13.19 -9.60 13.05
C ALA A 201 12.05 -10.62 13.26
N ASP A 202 11.69 -10.87 14.53
CA ASP A 202 10.55 -11.70 14.86
C ASP A 202 9.25 -11.05 14.34
N VAL A 203 8.34 -11.90 13.89
CA VAL A 203 7.06 -11.44 13.35
C VAL A 203 6.13 -11.04 14.50
N VAL A 204 5.50 -9.87 14.39
CA VAL A 204 4.64 -9.26 15.40
C VAL A 204 3.22 -9.16 14.87
N GLN A 205 2.24 -9.36 15.75
CA GLN A 205 0.82 -9.20 15.41
C GLN A 205 0.37 -7.75 15.60
N PRO A 206 -0.60 -7.25 14.79
CA PRO A 206 -1.30 -6.01 15.09
C PRO A 206 -1.93 -6.06 16.50
N GLY A 207 -1.95 -4.93 17.20
CA GLY A 207 -2.40 -4.82 18.58
C GLY A 207 -1.31 -5.05 19.63
N THR A 208 -0.09 -5.42 19.22
CA THR A 208 1.04 -5.59 20.14
C THR A 208 1.56 -4.22 20.61
N GLY A 209 1.78 -4.05 21.92
CA GLY A 209 2.45 -2.88 22.47
C GLY A 209 3.94 -2.88 22.12
N LEU A 210 4.42 -1.82 21.47
CA LEU A 210 5.82 -1.67 21.04
C LEU A 210 6.66 -0.82 21.99
N GLY A 211 6.12 -0.50 23.17
CA GLY A 211 6.76 0.39 24.15
C GLY A 211 6.25 1.82 24.07
N THR A 212 7.01 2.76 24.62
CA THR A 212 6.68 4.18 24.65
C THR A 212 7.75 5.01 23.96
N TRP A 213 7.34 6.14 23.39
CA TRP A 213 8.26 7.08 22.74
C TRP A 213 9.35 7.55 23.70
N ARG A 214 10.59 7.58 23.20
CA ARG A 214 11.79 8.07 23.92
C ARG A 214 12.06 9.55 23.67
N ASP A 215 11.44 10.13 22.61
CA ASP A 215 11.51 11.57 22.38
C ASP A 215 10.93 12.31 23.59
N LYS A 216 11.65 13.33 24.09
CA LYS A 216 11.30 14.04 25.33
C LYS A 216 9.91 14.70 25.31
N ASP A 217 9.45 15.14 24.13
CA ASP A 217 8.17 15.81 23.97
C ASP A 217 7.01 14.80 23.75
N LEU A 218 7.35 13.54 23.48
CA LEU A 218 6.43 12.41 23.35
C LEU A 218 6.61 11.35 24.45
N GLU A 219 7.46 11.64 25.45
CA GLU A 219 7.78 10.70 26.52
C GLU A 219 6.52 10.12 27.17
N GLY A 220 6.49 8.79 27.26
CA GLY A 220 5.35 8.06 27.84
C GLY A 220 4.17 7.82 26.88
N LEU A 221 4.14 8.36 25.66
CA LEU A 221 3.10 8.04 24.68
C LEU A 221 3.28 6.59 24.20
N PRO A 222 2.29 5.69 24.42
CA PRO A 222 2.37 4.32 23.96
C PRO A 222 2.35 4.24 22.41
N LEU A 223 3.19 3.37 21.86
CA LEU A 223 3.15 2.98 20.46
C LEU A 223 2.59 1.57 20.35
N VAL A 224 1.52 1.42 19.57
CA VAL A 224 0.85 0.14 19.30
C VAL A 224 1.16 -0.28 17.86
N SER A 225 1.51 -1.56 17.67
CA SER A 225 1.58 -2.16 16.35
C SER A 225 0.18 -2.20 15.75
N VAL A 226 0.02 -1.64 14.56
CA VAL A 226 -1.24 -1.69 13.81
C VAL A 226 -1.06 -2.60 12.60
N ALA A 227 -2.06 -2.76 11.74
CA ALA A 227 -1.84 -3.39 10.44
C ALA A 227 -0.95 -2.42 9.62
N SER A 228 0.36 -2.56 9.74
CA SER A 228 1.33 -1.52 9.37
C SER A 228 1.54 -1.35 7.86
N HIS A 229 1.03 -2.26 7.03
CA HIS A 229 0.82 -2.01 5.60
C HIS A 229 -0.44 -1.15 5.41
N ASP A 230 -0.33 0.03 4.80
CA ASP A 230 -1.42 0.99 4.60
C ASP A 230 -2.71 0.34 4.06
N THR A 231 -2.56 -0.54 3.07
CA THR A 231 -3.65 -1.35 2.52
C THR A 231 -4.19 -2.34 3.55
N GLY A 232 -3.35 -2.88 4.41
CA GLY A 232 -3.77 -3.75 5.53
C GLY A 232 -4.67 -3.00 6.51
N SER A 233 -4.26 -1.81 6.92
CA SER A 233 -5.07 -0.92 7.73
C SER A 233 -6.37 -0.53 7.03
N ALA A 234 -6.34 -0.20 5.74
CA ALA A 234 -7.56 0.13 5.00
C ALA A 234 -8.60 -1.02 5.02
N PHE A 235 -8.15 -2.27 4.92
CA PHE A 235 -9.04 -3.44 5.00
C PHE A 235 -9.68 -3.60 6.38
N VAL A 236 -8.99 -3.24 7.47
CA VAL A 236 -9.57 -3.25 8.83
C VAL A 236 -10.79 -2.33 8.93
N ALA A 237 -10.77 -1.21 8.21
CA ALA A 237 -11.88 -0.24 8.22
C ALA A 237 -13.04 -0.63 7.29
N VAL A 238 -12.90 -1.66 6.46
CA VAL A 238 -13.97 -2.11 5.56
C VAL A 238 -14.96 -2.98 6.35
N PRO A 239 -16.25 -2.66 6.37
CA PRO A 239 -17.24 -3.47 7.03
C PRO A 239 -17.60 -4.70 6.17
N PHE A 240 -16.72 -5.71 6.16
CA PHE A 240 -17.03 -6.98 5.50
C PHE A 240 -18.23 -7.64 6.15
N ASN A 241 -19.23 -7.95 5.34
CA ASN A 241 -20.44 -8.62 5.79
C ASN A 241 -20.39 -10.10 5.37
N SER A 242 -20.44 -11.01 6.35
CA SER A 242 -20.44 -12.46 6.08
C SER A 242 -21.72 -12.94 5.35
N GLU A 243 -22.83 -12.22 5.49
CA GLU A 243 -24.10 -12.57 4.84
C GLU A 243 -24.17 -12.05 3.38
N ARG A 244 -23.38 -11.02 3.07
CA ARG A 244 -23.31 -10.45 1.73
C ARG A 244 -21.85 -10.40 1.30
N PRO A 245 -21.36 -11.41 0.54
CA PRO A 245 -19.99 -11.42 0.05
C PRO A 245 -19.65 -10.13 -0.69
N SER A 246 -18.73 -9.35 -0.15
CA SER A 246 -18.29 -8.08 -0.70
C SER A 246 -16.79 -8.13 -1.06
N LEU A 247 -16.41 -7.28 -1.99
CA LEU A 247 -15.02 -7.08 -2.34
C LEU A 247 -14.66 -5.59 -2.23
N VAL A 248 -13.38 -5.33 -2.10
CA VAL A 248 -12.84 -3.98 -2.00
C VAL A 248 -12.22 -3.59 -3.33
N VAL A 249 -12.53 -2.38 -3.78
CA VAL A 249 -11.81 -1.72 -4.87
C VAL A 249 -11.20 -0.43 -4.31
N ASN A 250 -9.89 -0.42 -4.15
CA ASN A 250 -9.17 0.81 -3.82
C ASN A 250 -8.81 1.53 -5.12
N LEU A 251 -9.30 2.76 -5.28
CA LEU A 251 -9.07 3.63 -6.43
C LEU A 251 -8.05 4.73 -6.06
N GLY A 252 -6.86 4.32 -5.64
CA GLY A 252 -5.74 5.21 -5.36
C GLY A 252 -4.78 5.37 -6.54
N THR A 253 -3.56 5.83 -6.29
CA THR A 253 -2.45 5.89 -7.27
C THR A 253 -2.23 4.50 -7.88
N TRP A 254 -2.17 3.46 -7.05
CA TRP A 254 -2.41 2.08 -7.41
C TRP A 254 -3.90 1.78 -7.24
N ALA A 255 -4.49 1.04 -8.14
CA ALA A 255 -5.79 0.41 -7.91
C ALA A 255 -5.56 -1.00 -7.37
N LEU A 256 -6.45 -1.41 -6.48
CA LEU A 256 -6.39 -2.72 -5.87
C LEU A 256 -7.78 -3.31 -5.90
N ILE A 257 -7.89 -4.56 -6.30
CA ILE A 257 -9.13 -5.32 -6.28
C ILE A 257 -8.92 -6.56 -5.43
N GLY A 258 -9.69 -6.75 -4.38
CA GLY A 258 -9.48 -7.87 -3.48
C GLY A 258 -10.61 -8.13 -2.50
N THR A 259 -10.42 -9.17 -1.72
CA THR A 259 -11.32 -9.59 -0.65
C THR A 259 -10.52 -10.16 0.50
N GLU A 260 -11.15 -10.37 1.63
CA GLU A 260 -10.57 -11.01 2.79
C GLU A 260 -11.09 -12.45 2.90
N LEU A 261 -10.16 -13.38 3.06
CA LEU A 261 -10.41 -14.82 3.13
C LEU A 261 -9.84 -15.40 4.43
N SER A 262 -10.37 -16.55 4.85
CA SER A 262 -9.82 -17.30 6.00
C SER A 262 -8.52 -18.04 5.68
N HIS A 263 -8.24 -18.31 4.41
CA HIS A 263 -7.07 -19.09 3.96
C HIS A 263 -6.51 -18.59 2.64
N PRO A 264 -5.19 -18.75 2.39
CA PRO A 264 -4.58 -18.31 1.14
C PRO A 264 -5.00 -19.17 -0.06
N VAL A 265 -5.17 -18.54 -1.22
CA VAL A 265 -5.43 -19.17 -2.52
C VAL A 265 -4.11 -19.33 -3.27
N LEU A 266 -3.50 -20.50 -3.17
CA LEU A 266 -2.17 -20.79 -3.73
C LEU A 266 -2.23 -21.72 -4.96
N THR A 267 -3.32 -21.62 -5.73
CA THR A 267 -3.52 -22.42 -6.95
C THR A 267 -2.68 -21.91 -8.12
N ASP A 268 -2.45 -22.77 -9.10
CA ASP A 268 -1.78 -22.38 -10.34
C ASP A 268 -2.54 -21.26 -11.07
N SER A 269 -3.88 -21.32 -11.09
CA SER A 269 -4.71 -20.28 -11.69
C SER A 269 -4.51 -18.92 -11.01
N ALA A 270 -4.43 -18.87 -9.67
CA ALA A 270 -4.16 -17.64 -8.92
C ALA A 270 -2.75 -17.11 -9.20
N ARG A 271 -1.76 -18.00 -9.30
CA ARG A 271 -0.39 -17.66 -9.69
C ARG A 271 -0.31 -17.09 -11.10
N GLU A 272 -0.94 -17.76 -12.09
CA GLU A 272 -0.94 -17.30 -13.49
C GLU A 272 -1.67 -15.98 -13.67
N ALA A 273 -2.76 -15.78 -12.92
CA ALA A 273 -3.45 -14.49 -12.82
C ALA A 273 -2.66 -13.43 -12.04
N ASN A 274 -1.56 -13.85 -11.38
CA ASN A 274 -0.67 -13.02 -10.56
C ASN A 274 -1.42 -12.27 -9.46
N PHE A 275 -2.30 -12.96 -8.71
CA PHE A 275 -2.91 -12.45 -7.47
C PHE A 275 -1.96 -12.64 -6.29
N THR A 276 -2.15 -11.84 -5.25
CA THR A 276 -1.35 -11.87 -4.02
C THR A 276 -2.19 -12.33 -2.83
N ASN A 277 -1.55 -13.05 -1.90
CA ASN A 277 -2.12 -13.50 -0.63
C ASN A 277 -1.37 -12.79 0.50
N GLU A 278 -1.79 -11.59 0.83
CA GLU A 278 -1.19 -10.81 1.91
C GLU A 278 -1.89 -11.11 3.22
N ILE A 279 -1.15 -11.18 4.32
CA ILE A 279 -1.76 -11.44 5.62
C ILE A 279 -2.51 -10.18 6.08
N GLY A 280 -3.75 -10.38 6.53
CA GLY A 280 -4.62 -9.34 7.09
C GLY A 280 -4.62 -9.31 8.62
N TYR A 281 -5.41 -8.40 9.19
CA TYR A 281 -5.68 -8.36 10.62
C TYR A 281 -6.35 -9.65 11.08
N GLY A 282 -5.99 -10.13 12.29
CA GLY A 282 -6.54 -11.39 12.80
C GLY A 282 -6.08 -12.64 12.04
N SER A 283 -4.95 -12.56 11.33
CA SER A 283 -4.38 -13.68 10.56
C SER A 283 -5.24 -14.15 9.38
N THR A 284 -6.12 -13.30 8.87
CA THR A 284 -6.84 -13.51 7.61
C THR A 284 -5.90 -13.41 6.42
N THR A 285 -6.41 -13.69 5.22
CA THR A 285 -5.70 -13.50 3.95
C THR A 285 -6.41 -12.44 3.14
N ARG A 286 -5.73 -11.35 2.85
CA ARG A 286 -6.15 -10.38 1.85
C ARG A 286 -5.75 -10.92 0.48
N PHE A 287 -6.70 -11.52 -0.22
CA PHE A 287 -6.49 -12.04 -1.57
C PHE A 287 -6.83 -10.96 -2.58
N LEU A 288 -5.83 -10.40 -3.22
CA LEU A 288 -6.00 -9.19 -4.02
C LEU A 288 -5.08 -9.13 -5.24
N LYS A 289 -5.35 -8.16 -6.10
CA LYS A 289 -4.54 -7.83 -7.28
C LYS A 289 -4.27 -6.34 -7.30
N ASN A 290 -3.00 -5.97 -7.31
CA ASN A 290 -2.58 -4.61 -7.61
C ASN A 290 -2.54 -4.40 -9.13
N VAL A 291 -3.12 -3.30 -9.57
CA VAL A 291 -3.09 -2.82 -10.96
C VAL A 291 -2.77 -1.33 -10.98
N THR A 292 -2.34 -0.80 -12.13
CA THR A 292 -2.15 0.64 -12.26
C THR A 292 -3.48 1.36 -12.06
N GLY A 293 -3.53 2.30 -11.14
CA GLY A 293 -4.72 3.06 -10.78
C GLY A 293 -4.73 4.47 -11.36
N MET A 294 -5.00 5.46 -10.52
CA MET A 294 -5.09 6.87 -10.90
C MET A 294 -3.75 7.50 -11.31
N TRP A 295 -2.65 6.76 -11.21
CA TRP A 295 -1.31 7.20 -11.64
C TRP A 295 -1.30 7.79 -13.05
N ILE A 296 -1.94 7.10 -14.01
CA ILE A 296 -1.96 7.55 -15.42
C ILE A 296 -2.70 8.90 -15.53
N LEU A 297 -3.82 9.03 -14.82
CA LEU A 297 -4.58 10.29 -14.78
C LEU A 297 -3.77 11.43 -14.16
N GLU A 298 -3.06 11.16 -13.05
CA GLU A 298 -2.20 12.17 -12.40
C GLU A 298 -1.05 12.63 -13.32
N GLN A 299 -0.47 11.72 -14.10
CA GLN A 299 0.54 12.08 -15.08
C GLN A 299 -0.02 12.94 -16.20
N ILE A 300 -1.22 12.65 -16.69
CA ILE A 300 -1.92 13.51 -17.68
C ILE A 300 -2.16 14.91 -17.10
N ARG A 301 -2.62 15.00 -15.86
CA ARG A 301 -2.83 16.28 -15.16
C ARG A 301 -1.55 17.09 -15.05
N ALA A 302 -0.43 16.41 -14.78
CA ALA A 302 0.88 17.06 -14.68
C ALA A 302 1.43 17.54 -16.03
N GLU A 303 1.05 16.93 -17.14
CA GLU A 303 1.50 17.30 -18.49
C GLU A 303 0.57 18.29 -19.19
N MET A 304 -0.74 18.23 -18.91
CA MET A 304 -1.76 19.09 -19.53
C MET A 304 -2.18 20.24 -18.61
N LEU A 305 -1.22 21.09 -18.28
CA LEU A 305 -1.42 22.23 -17.38
C LEU A 305 -2.42 23.24 -17.94
N ASP A 306 -3.21 23.85 -17.05
CA ASP A 306 -4.10 24.97 -17.34
C ASP A 306 -3.53 26.24 -16.70
N GLY A 307 -3.10 27.20 -17.52
CA GLY A 307 -2.44 28.41 -17.03
C GLY A 307 -1.20 28.16 -16.16
N GLY A 308 -0.47 27.06 -16.40
CA GLY A 308 0.72 26.65 -15.64
C GLY A 308 0.42 25.90 -14.33
N LYS A 309 -0.85 25.58 -14.06
CA LYS A 309 -1.28 24.79 -12.90
C LYS A 309 -1.92 23.47 -13.34
N GLN A 310 -1.83 22.47 -12.50
CA GLN A 310 -2.59 21.23 -12.73
C GLN A 310 -4.09 21.51 -12.68
N PRO A 311 -4.87 21.03 -13.67
CA PRO A 311 -6.31 21.21 -13.69
C PRO A 311 -6.97 20.50 -12.50
N ASP A 312 -8.05 21.06 -12.00
CA ASP A 312 -8.87 20.42 -10.97
C ASP A 312 -9.50 19.14 -11.53
N ILE A 313 -9.64 18.14 -10.69
CA ILE A 313 -10.22 16.85 -11.08
C ILE A 313 -11.70 17.00 -11.46
N GLU A 314 -12.47 17.83 -10.76
CA GLU A 314 -13.87 18.09 -11.05
C GLU A 314 -14.05 18.74 -12.42
N LEU A 315 -13.16 19.70 -12.78
CA LEU A 315 -13.14 20.30 -14.12
C LEU A 315 -12.90 19.24 -15.19
N LEU A 316 -11.91 18.35 -14.99
CA LEU A 316 -11.59 17.29 -15.94
C LEU A 316 -12.76 16.32 -16.13
N LEU A 317 -13.43 15.93 -15.04
CA LEU A 317 -14.60 15.05 -15.10
C LEU A 317 -15.77 15.72 -15.82
N SER A 318 -15.97 17.03 -15.64
CA SER A 318 -16.98 17.78 -16.36
C SER A 318 -16.67 17.87 -17.85
N GLU A 319 -15.44 18.25 -18.22
CA GLU A 319 -15.00 18.33 -19.63
C GLU A 319 -15.10 16.98 -20.35
N MET A 320 -14.72 15.90 -19.66
CA MET A 320 -14.74 14.53 -20.19
C MET A 320 -16.13 14.09 -20.66
N GLN A 321 -17.21 14.61 -20.06
CA GLN A 321 -18.58 14.23 -20.44
C GLN A 321 -18.89 14.56 -21.93
N GLY A 322 -18.25 15.56 -22.50
CA GLY A 322 -18.38 15.91 -23.91
C GLY A 322 -17.62 15.00 -24.88
N ALA A 323 -16.70 14.18 -24.40
CA ALA A 323 -15.95 13.25 -25.23
C ALA A 323 -16.80 12.03 -25.63
N LYS A 324 -16.52 11.45 -26.81
CA LYS A 324 -17.21 10.25 -27.30
C LYS A 324 -16.89 9.05 -26.43
N ALA A 325 -17.94 8.35 -25.95
CA ALA A 325 -17.80 7.15 -25.12
C ALA A 325 -17.16 6.00 -25.91
N PHE A 326 -16.28 5.25 -25.24
CA PHE A 326 -15.63 4.06 -25.76
C PHE A 326 -14.91 4.23 -27.11
N ALA A 327 -14.50 5.46 -27.43
CA ALA A 327 -13.79 5.78 -28.66
C ALA A 327 -12.38 5.20 -28.68
N SER A 328 -11.75 5.13 -27.52
CA SER A 328 -10.36 4.71 -27.35
C SER A 328 -10.15 3.98 -26.02
N HIS A 329 -9.19 3.06 -25.98
CA HIS A 329 -8.80 2.38 -24.75
C HIS A 329 -7.33 1.99 -24.74
N ILE A 330 -6.77 1.87 -23.52
CA ILE A 330 -5.42 1.39 -23.25
C ILE A 330 -5.47 0.17 -22.34
N ASN A 331 -4.37 -0.55 -22.21
CA ASN A 331 -4.17 -1.53 -21.14
C ASN A 331 -3.46 -0.85 -19.96
N PRO A 332 -4.14 -0.47 -18.86
CA PRO A 332 -3.50 0.22 -17.75
C PRO A 332 -2.36 -0.56 -17.08
N ASP A 333 -2.37 -1.90 -17.20
CA ASP A 333 -1.34 -2.77 -16.63
C ASP A 333 -0.07 -2.86 -17.51
N ASP A 334 -0.03 -2.20 -18.67
CA ASP A 334 1.15 -2.23 -19.52
C ASP A 334 2.30 -1.49 -18.84
N PRO A 335 3.48 -2.12 -18.70
CA PRO A 335 4.65 -1.49 -18.08
C PRO A 335 5.07 -0.17 -18.70
N VAL A 336 4.69 0.10 -19.96
CA VAL A 336 4.96 1.37 -20.65
C VAL A 336 4.39 2.56 -19.89
N PHE A 337 3.31 2.40 -19.12
CA PHE A 337 2.67 3.47 -18.34
C PHE A 337 3.24 3.64 -16.92
N GLY A 338 4.25 2.87 -16.54
CA GLY A 338 4.88 2.93 -15.21
C GLY A 338 5.76 4.18 -14.96
N PRO A 339 6.68 4.54 -15.89
CA PRO A 339 7.60 5.65 -15.68
C PRO A 339 6.89 7.02 -15.63
N PRO A 340 7.38 8.00 -14.84
CA PRO A 340 6.86 9.36 -14.83
C PRO A 340 7.20 10.12 -16.12
N GLY A 341 6.37 11.13 -16.45
CA GLY A 341 6.52 12.01 -17.61
C GLY A 341 6.28 11.34 -18.96
N GLY A 342 5.95 12.09 -20.00
CA GLY A 342 5.68 11.61 -21.36
C GLY A 342 4.43 10.72 -21.48
N MET A 343 3.50 10.81 -20.56
CA MET A 343 2.32 9.93 -20.49
C MET A 343 1.38 10.13 -21.67
N VAL A 344 1.16 11.36 -22.06
CA VAL A 344 0.29 11.73 -23.20
C VAL A 344 0.79 11.07 -24.48
N GLU A 345 2.09 11.12 -24.74
CA GLU A 345 2.67 10.51 -25.95
C GLU A 345 2.64 8.98 -25.88
N ARG A 346 2.91 8.39 -24.70
CA ARG A 346 2.79 6.94 -24.49
C ARG A 346 1.36 6.44 -24.74
N ILE A 347 0.35 7.20 -24.31
CA ILE A 347 -1.04 6.85 -24.61
C ILE A 347 -1.28 6.90 -26.11
N ARG A 348 -0.86 7.95 -26.84
CA ARG A 348 -1.02 8.04 -28.29
C ARG A 348 -0.42 6.86 -29.03
N GLN A 349 0.75 6.39 -28.58
CA GLN A 349 1.47 5.29 -29.21
C GLN A 349 0.89 3.91 -28.89
N ASN A 350 0.15 3.76 -27.79
CA ASN A 350 -0.32 2.46 -27.30
C ASN A 350 -1.85 2.34 -27.22
N VAL A 351 -2.59 3.37 -27.62
CA VAL A 351 -4.06 3.37 -27.61
C VAL A 351 -4.62 2.52 -28.75
N LYS A 352 -5.72 1.83 -28.48
CA LYS A 352 -6.57 1.16 -29.47
C LYS A 352 -7.85 1.97 -29.67
N GLY A 353 -8.30 2.06 -30.91
CA GLY A 353 -9.42 2.91 -31.31
C GLY A 353 -8.96 4.30 -31.79
N ASP A 354 -9.77 5.33 -31.56
CA ASP A 354 -9.46 6.70 -31.98
C ASP A 354 -8.31 7.26 -31.12
N ILE A 355 -7.35 7.96 -31.72
CA ILE A 355 -6.25 8.58 -30.98
C ILE A 355 -6.77 9.84 -30.27
N PRO A 356 -6.69 9.93 -28.92
CA PRO A 356 -7.12 11.13 -28.20
C PRO A 356 -6.39 12.38 -28.66
N SER A 357 -7.12 13.46 -28.94
CA SER A 357 -6.62 14.69 -29.50
C SER A 357 -6.61 15.85 -28.48
N ASN A 358 -7.45 15.78 -27.48
CA ASN A 358 -7.63 16.80 -26.46
C ASN A 358 -7.74 16.19 -25.05
N ARG A 359 -7.66 17.03 -24.02
CA ARG A 359 -7.65 16.63 -22.61
C ARG A 359 -8.87 15.77 -22.22
N SER A 360 -10.05 16.15 -22.67
CA SER A 360 -11.29 15.42 -22.37
C SER A 360 -11.26 13.97 -22.87
N GLU A 361 -10.76 13.77 -24.08
CA GLU A 361 -10.62 12.43 -24.69
C GLU A 361 -9.56 11.59 -23.99
N PHE A 362 -8.43 12.18 -23.59
CA PHE A 362 -7.42 11.47 -22.79
C PHE A 362 -7.96 11.02 -21.44
N VAL A 363 -8.63 11.92 -20.71
CA VAL A 363 -9.21 11.60 -19.39
C VAL A 363 -10.25 10.49 -19.54
N ARG A 364 -11.12 10.57 -20.53
CA ARG A 364 -12.15 9.55 -20.78
C ARG A 364 -11.54 8.20 -21.14
N CYS A 365 -10.59 8.17 -22.05
CA CYS A 365 -9.85 6.96 -22.43
C CYS A 365 -9.26 6.25 -21.20
N VAL A 366 -8.58 7.00 -20.33
CA VAL A 366 -7.94 6.42 -19.16
C VAL A 366 -8.95 5.90 -18.14
N LEU A 367 -9.99 6.69 -17.81
CA LEU A 367 -10.98 6.28 -16.81
C LEU A 367 -11.84 5.11 -17.28
N GLU A 368 -12.30 5.10 -18.55
CA GLU A 368 -13.01 3.96 -19.12
C GLU A 368 -12.12 2.68 -19.15
N SER A 369 -10.85 2.83 -19.50
CA SER A 369 -9.89 1.72 -19.51
C SER A 369 -9.65 1.17 -18.10
N LEU A 370 -9.52 2.04 -17.10
CA LEU A 370 -9.34 1.65 -15.71
C LEU A 370 -10.57 0.89 -15.19
N VAL A 371 -11.78 1.44 -15.40
CA VAL A 371 -13.03 0.77 -14.98
C VAL A 371 -13.18 -0.60 -15.65
N ALA A 372 -12.94 -0.70 -16.95
CA ALA A 372 -13.00 -1.96 -17.68
C ALA A 372 -12.00 -2.99 -17.12
N ARG A 373 -10.78 -2.54 -16.78
CA ARG A 373 -9.77 -3.40 -16.18
C ARG A 373 -10.16 -3.87 -14.79
N VAL A 374 -10.68 -2.97 -13.94
CA VAL A 374 -11.17 -3.33 -12.60
C VAL A 374 -12.32 -4.34 -12.71
N ALA A 375 -13.31 -4.08 -13.55
CA ALA A 375 -14.43 -5.01 -13.75
C ALA A 375 -13.98 -6.40 -14.21
N GLN A 376 -13.01 -6.48 -15.12
CA GLN A 376 -12.41 -7.75 -15.53
C GLN A 376 -11.76 -8.49 -14.35
N ARG A 377 -11.04 -7.77 -13.47
CA ARG A 377 -10.38 -8.36 -12.31
C ARG A 377 -11.39 -8.79 -11.23
N VAL A 378 -12.49 -8.08 -11.09
CA VAL A 378 -13.61 -8.46 -10.22
C VAL A 378 -14.20 -9.82 -10.65
N GLY A 379 -14.46 -10.02 -11.94
CA GLY A 379 -14.93 -11.32 -12.47
C GLY A 379 -13.94 -12.45 -12.17
N LEU A 380 -12.65 -12.20 -12.48
CA LEU A 380 -11.60 -13.18 -12.23
C LEU A 380 -11.41 -13.51 -10.73
N LEU A 381 -11.56 -12.52 -9.83
CA LEU A 381 -11.53 -12.75 -8.39
C LEU A 381 -12.63 -13.73 -7.96
N GLY A 382 -13.85 -13.56 -8.47
CA GLY A 382 -14.97 -14.47 -8.24
C GLY A 382 -14.67 -15.91 -8.67
N GLU A 383 -14.08 -16.08 -9.86
CA GLU A 383 -13.69 -17.39 -10.38
C GLU A 383 -12.61 -18.04 -9.48
N LEU A 384 -11.56 -17.30 -9.12
CA LEU A 384 -10.44 -17.80 -8.32
C LEU A 384 -10.82 -18.17 -6.89
N THR A 385 -11.80 -17.47 -6.30
CA THR A 385 -12.30 -17.72 -4.93
C THR A 385 -13.53 -18.60 -4.90
N ASN A 386 -14.08 -18.97 -6.07
CA ASN A 386 -15.36 -19.66 -6.21
C ASN A 386 -16.49 -18.97 -5.42
N THR A 387 -16.52 -17.63 -5.48
CA THR A 387 -17.44 -16.79 -4.71
C THR A 387 -18.21 -15.86 -5.66
N THR A 388 -19.53 -15.80 -5.51
CA THR A 388 -20.36 -14.80 -6.16
C THR A 388 -20.46 -13.59 -5.26
N TYR A 389 -19.70 -12.54 -5.59
CA TYR A 389 -19.74 -11.27 -4.87
C TYR A 389 -21.03 -10.51 -5.20
N GLN A 390 -21.53 -9.76 -4.23
CA GLN A 390 -22.82 -9.07 -4.32
C GLN A 390 -22.68 -7.54 -4.17
N GLU A 391 -21.51 -7.07 -3.76
CA GLU A 391 -21.26 -5.66 -3.47
C GLU A 391 -19.80 -5.32 -3.65
N ILE A 392 -19.54 -4.11 -4.11
CA ILE A 392 -18.19 -3.51 -4.16
C ILE A 392 -18.12 -2.39 -3.13
N VAL A 393 -17.13 -2.45 -2.23
CA VAL A 393 -16.78 -1.35 -1.35
C VAL A 393 -15.63 -0.58 -1.99
N ALA A 394 -15.93 0.63 -2.50
CA ALA A 394 -14.93 1.49 -3.13
C ALA A 394 -14.27 2.40 -2.07
N VAL A 395 -12.94 2.38 -2.02
CA VAL A 395 -12.13 3.23 -1.12
C VAL A 395 -11.06 3.98 -1.92
N GLY A 396 -10.34 4.89 -1.26
CA GLY A 396 -9.30 5.71 -1.87
C GLY A 396 -9.85 6.95 -2.58
N GLY A 397 -8.96 7.80 -3.10
CA GLY A 397 -9.33 9.10 -3.68
C GLY A 397 -10.29 9.02 -4.86
N GLY A 398 -10.17 8.00 -5.69
CA GLY A 398 -11.03 7.80 -6.85
C GLY A 398 -12.47 7.39 -6.51
N SER A 399 -12.74 6.89 -5.30
CA SER A 399 -14.10 6.58 -4.85
C SER A 399 -14.99 7.84 -4.67
N ARG A 400 -14.39 9.03 -4.65
CA ARG A 400 -15.11 10.32 -4.66
C ARG A 400 -15.59 10.73 -6.05
N MET A 401 -15.18 10.02 -7.09
CA MET A 401 -15.62 10.27 -8.47
C MET A 401 -16.90 9.47 -8.75
N ASP A 402 -18.07 10.06 -8.50
CA ASP A 402 -19.37 9.38 -8.64
C ASP A 402 -19.50 8.69 -10.00
N ILE A 403 -19.02 9.33 -11.07
CA ILE A 403 -19.08 8.77 -12.43
C ILE A 403 -18.25 7.48 -12.56
N VAL A 404 -17.10 7.40 -11.91
CA VAL A 404 -16.25 6.19 -11.91
C VAL A 404 -16.93 5.06 -11.13
N CYS A 405 -17.50 5.38 -9.97
CA CYS A 405 -18.26 4.42 -9.16
C CYS A 405 -19.50 3.92 -9.92
N GLN A 406 -20.23 4.81 -10.62
CA GLN A 406 -21.37 4.44 -11.45
C GLN A 406 -20.95 3.52 -12.61
N TRP A 407 -19.90 3.88 -13.35
CA TRP A 407 -19.39 3.04 -14.44
C TRP A 407 -18.93 1.66 -13.94
N LEU A 408 -18.34 1.61 -12.74
CA LEU A 408 -17.96 0.33 -12.13
C LEU A 408 -19.19 -0.52 -11.77
N ALA A 409 -20.23 0.10 -11.21
CA ALA A 409 -21.49 -0.58 -10.95
C ALA A 409 -22.15 -1.11 -12.23
N ASP A 410 -22.16 -0.29 -13.29
CA ASP A 410 -22.70 -0.67 -14.60
C ASP A 410 -21.91 -1.83 -15.23
N ALA A 411 -20.57 -1.77 -15.16
CA ALA A 411 -19.71 -2.79 -15.76
C ALA A 411 -19.72 -4.12 -15.02
N THR A 412 -19.91 -4.09 -13.69
CA THR A 412 -19.91 -5.31 -12.84
C THR A 412 -21.30 -5.82 -12.53
N GLN A 413 -22.35 -5.02 -12.79
CA GLN A 413 -23.74 -5.29 -12.39
C GLN A 413 -23.90 -5.52 -10.87
N MET A 414 -23.02 -4.87 -10.08
CA MET A 414 -23.06 -4.90 -8.62
C MET A 414 -23.21 -3.49 -8.06
N PRO A 415 -23.92 -3.32 -6.93
CA PRO A 415 -23.91 -2.06 -6.21
C PRO A 415 -22.48 -1.71 -5.76
N VAL A 416 -22.12 -0.43 -5.92
CA VAL A 416 -20.88 0.14 -5.42
C VAL A 416 -21.22 1.09 -4.29
N VAL A 417 -20.72 0.77 -3.09
CA VAL A 417 -20.83 1.63 -1.91
C VAL A 417 -19.47 2.25 -1.60
N THR A 418 -19.47 3.51 -1.20
CA THR A 418 -18.22 4.18 -0.81
C THR A 418 -17.89 3.83 0.63
N GLY A 419 -16.71 3.31 0.85
CA GLY A 419 -16.15 3.09 2.17
C GLY A 419 -15.64 4.38 2.83
N PRO A 420 -15.05 4.29 4.02
CA PRO A 420 -14.50 5.44 4.73
C PRO A 420 -13.46 6.19 3.88
N THR A 421 -13.54 7.51 3.87
CA THR A 421 -12.62 8.37 3.09
C THR A 421 -11.16 8.19 3.50
N GLU A 422 -10.93 8.05 4.82
CA GLU A 422 -9.62 7.86 5.44
C GLU A 422 -9.49 6.42 5.98
N ALA A 423 -9.80 5.43 5.11
CA ALA A 423 -9.87 4.02 5.51
C ALA A 423 -8.58 3.53 6.18
N THR A 424 -7.40 3.90 5.66
CA THR A 424 -6.11 3.53 6.23
C THR A 424 -5.96 4.04 7.66
N ALA A 425 -6.08 5.33 7.87
CA ALA A 425 -5.91 5.94 9.19
C ALA A 425 -7.02 5.51 10.17
N LEU A 426 -8.25 5.28 9.68
CA LEU A 426 -9.33 4.73 10.49
C LEU A 426 -9.02 3.29 10.94
N GLY A 427 -8.57 2.44 10.03
CA GLY A 427 -8.20 1.04 10.36
C GLY A 427 -7.05 0.98 11.35
N ASN A 428 -6.03 1.84 11.19
CA ASN A 428 -4.97 2.04 12.15
C ASN A 428 -5.55 2.35 13.55
N SER A 429 -6.49 3.29 13.64
CA SER A 429 -7.13 3.70 14.90
C SER A 429 -8.01 2.60 15.50
N LEU A 430 -8.74 1.84 14.67
CA LEU A 430 -9.54 0.70 15.14
C LEU A 430 -8.66 -0.37 15.81
N VAL A 431 -7.50 -0.69 15.25
CA VAL A 431 -6.56 -1.64 15.86
C VAL A 431 -6.05 -1.11 17.20
N GLN A 432 -5.77 0.19 17.31
CA GLN A 432 -5.33 0.79 18.56
C GLN A 432 -6.42 0.69 19.64
N TRP A 433 -7.68 1.02 19.34
CA TRP A 433 -8.78 0.92 20.29
C TRP A 433 -9.04 -0.52 20.73
N LEU A 434 -8.99 -1.49 19.79
CA LEU A 434 -9.08 -2.92 20.12
C LEU A 434 -7.94 -3.36 21.07
N ALA A 435 -6.72 -2.88 20.84
CA ALA A 435 -5.57 -3.18 21.68
C ALA A 435 -5.66 -2.53 23.09
N ASN A 436 -6.27 -1.35 23.16
CA ASN A 436 -6.46 -0.63 24.42
C ASN A 436 -7.70 -1.12 25.22
N GLY A 437 -8.58 -1.91 24.59
CA GLY A 437 -9.83 -2.38 25.21
C GLY A 437 -10.95 -1.34 25.18
N ASP A 438 -10.90 -0.40 24.23
CA ASP A 438 -11.89 0.67 24.04
C ASP A 438 -13.02 0.24 23.08
N LEU A 439 -12.81 -0.86 22.31
CA LEU A 439 -13.76 -1.53 21.41
C LEU A 439 -13.91 -3.00 21.76
#